data_be0bcb4a03dd84d871bddc4e0bc3cba9
#
_entry.id   be0bcb4a03dd84d871bddc4e0bc3cba9
#
_cell.length_a   1.000
_cell.length_b   1.000
_cell.length_c   1.000
_cell.angle_alpha   90.00
_cell.angle_beta   90.00
_cell.angle_gamma   90.00
#
_symmetry.space_group_name_H-M   'P 1'
#
loop_
_entity.id
_entity.type
_entity.pdbx_description
1 polymer ?
#
loop_
_entity_poly.entity_id
_entity_poly.type
_entity_poly.pdbx_seq_one_letter_code
_entity_poly.pdbx_strand_id
1 'polypeptide(L)' 'MIHLTETGSNAGRPLCGIPRDEADEKVHAVYAPLDRPAFRAQACTDCLRVWALEAYDDDDTMPEWVQEMRSFSNGI' A
#
# COMPACT_ATOMS: atom_id res chain seq x y z
N MET A 1 0.73 6.03 -12.14
CA MET A 1 0.49 5.09 -11.02
C MET A 1 1.01 5.68 -9.73
N ILE A 2 0.22 5.61 -8.68
CA ILE A 2 0.58 6.17 -7.38
C ILE A 2 1.26 5.12 -6.53
N HIS A 3 2.45 5.42 -6.01
CA HIS A 3 3.19 4.51 -5.13
C HIS A 3 3.12 4.99 -3.70
N LEU A 4 2.87 4.06 -2.78
CA LEU A 4 2.92 4.36 -1.35
C LEU A 4 4.36 4.28 -0.88
N THR A 5 4.75 5.22 -0.02
CA THR A 5 6.12 5.29 0.47
C THR A 5 6.18 5.11 1.98
N GLU A 6 7.34 4.69 2.46
CA GLU A 6 7.61 4.59 3.88
C GLU A 6 7.85 5.97 4.47
N THR A 7 7.75 6.05 5.80
CA THR A 7 8.04 7.27 6.55
C THR A 7 9.34 7.08 7.35
N GLY A 8 9.83 8.15 7.93
CA GLY A 8 11.05 8.08 8.73
C GLY A 8 12.31 8.05 7.88
N SER A 9 13.28 7.24 8.27
CA SER A 9 14.58 7.19 7.60
C SER A 9 14.49 6.66 6.17
N ASN A 10 13.40 5.96 5.84
CA ASN A 10 13.17 5.43 4.50
C ASN A 10 12.15 6.24 3.72
N ALA A 11 11.89 7.48 4.15
CA ALA A 11 10.91 8.35 3.52
C ALA A 11 11.16 8.48 2.02
N GLY A 12 10.09 8.35 1.24
CA GLY A 12 10.16 8.45 -0.21
C GLY A 12 10.50 7.16 -0.93
N ARG A 13 10.78 6.10 -0.19
CA ARG A 13 11.06 4.79 -0.78
C ARG A 13 9.75 4.04 -1.02
N PRO A 14 9.43 3.65 -2.27
CA PRO A 14 8.19 2.91 -2.55
C PRO A 14 8.13 1.58 -1.82
N LEU A 15 6.95 1.22 -1.32
CA LEU A 15 6.76 -0.04 -0.61
C LEU A 15 6.94 -1.25 -1.51
N CYS A 16 6.68 -1.09 -2.81
CA CYS A 16 6.82 -2.19 -3.76
C CYS A 16 8.27 -2.52 -4.10
N GLY A 17 9.21 -1.71 -3.63
CA GLY A 17 10.63 -2.01 -3.80
C GLY A 17 11.28 -1.47 -5.05
N ILE A 18 10.55 -0.79 -5.92
CA ILE A 18 11.17 -0.17 -7.10
C ILE A 18 12.04 1.01 -6.68
N PRO A 19 13.04 1.40 -7.51
CA PRO A 19 13.86 2.56 -7.19
C PRO A 19 13.02 3.82 -7.08
N ARG A 20 13.42 4.68 -6.14
CA ARG A 20 12.72 5.95 -5.90
C ARG A 20 12.58 6.78 -7.18
N ASP A 21 13.58 6.74 -8.03
CA ASP A 21 13.62 7.53 -9.26
C ASP A 21 12.63 7.05 -10.32
N GLU A 22 12.23 5.78 -10.23
CA GLU A 22 11.30 5.19 -11.19
C GLU A 22 9.84 5.33 -10.78
N ALA A 23 9.58 5.78 -9.56
CA ALA A 23 8.23 5.95 -9.07
C ALA A 23 7.65 7.27 -9.61
N ASP A 24 6.57 7.18 -10.37
CA ASP A 24 5.93 8.33 -11.01
C ASP A 24 5.34 9.30 -10.00
N GLU A 25 4.47 8.78 -9.15
CA GLU A 25 3.82 9.56 -8.11
C GLU A 25 4.03 8.85 -6.78
N LYS A 26 4.35 9.61 -5.77
CA LYS A 26 4.63 9.07 -4.44
C LYS A 26 3.79 9.79 -3.39
N VAL A 27 3.15 9.01 -2.54
CA VAL A 27 2.37 9.53 -1.42
C VAL A 27 2.75 8.77 -0.17
N HIS A 28 3.00 9.45 0.93
CA HIS A 28 3.25 8.78 2.20
C HIS A 28 2.02 7.95 2.58
N ALA A 29 2.24 6.70 2.92
CA ALA A 29 1.15 5.78 3.23
C ALA A 29 0.23 6.32 4.34
N VAL A 30 0.80 7.06 5.27
CA VAL A 30 0.04 7.65 6.37
C VAL A 30 -0.99 8.67 5.89
N TYR A 31 -0.69 9.36 4.80
CA TYR A 31 -1.58 10.40 4.28
C TYR A 31 -2.43 9.95 3.09
N ALA A 32 -2.24 8.71 2.65
CA ALA A 32 -2.97 8.21 1.49
C ALA A 32 -4.44 7.96 1.83
N PRO A 33 -5.40 8.42 1.00
CA PRO A 33 -6.83 8.17 1.24
C PRO A 33 -7.20 6.76 0.81
N LEU A 34 -6.70 5.77 1.52
CA LEU A 34 -6.85 4.35 1.15
C LEU A 34 -8.27 3.82 1.30
N ASP A 35 -9.14 4.55 1.98
CA ASP A 35 -10.55 4.21 2.11
C ASP A 35 -11.34 4.53 0.83
N ARG A 36 -10.75 5.24 -0.12
CA ARG A 36 -11.42 5.62 -1.36
C ARG A 36 -11.10 4.66 -2.50
N PRO A 37 -12.13 3.99 -3.05
CA PRO A 37 -11.91 3.05 -4.15
C PRO A 37 -11.23 3.67 -5.37
N ALA A 38 -11.55 4.92 -5.68
CA ALA A 38 -10.95 5.63 -6.81
C ALA A 38 -9.45 5.80 -6.64
N PHE A 39 -8.99 6.07 -5.41
CA PHE A 39 -7.57 6.19 -5.13
C PHE A 39 -6.88 4.82 -5.25
N ARG A 40 -7.49 3.78 -4.67
CA ARG A 40 -6.91 2.43 -4.73
C ARG A 40 -6.77 1.93 -6.16
N ALA A 41 -7.70 2.32 -7.05
CA ALA A 41 -7.63 1.93 -8.45
C ALA A 41 -6.42 2.53 -9.17
N GLN A 42 -5.93 3.67 -8.70
CA GLN A 42 -4.77 4.33 -9.28
C GLN A 42 -3.47 3.99 -8.58
N ALA A 43 -3.54 3.40 -7.39
CA ALA A 43 -2.36 3.08 -6.60
C ALA A 43 -1.70 1.79 -7.09
N CYS A 44 -0.40 1.69 -6.89
CA CYS A 44 0.36 0.49 -7.20
C CYS A 44 -0.17 -0.68 -6.37
N THR A 45 -0.55 -1.77 -7.03
CA THR A 45 -1.10 -2.95 -6.35
C THR A 45 -0.10 -3.54 -5.38
N ASP A 46 1.17 -3.59 -5.75
CA ASP A 46 2.21 -4.13 -4.87
C ASP A 46 2.41 -3.27 -3.64
N CYS A 47 2.35 -1.94 -3.78
CA CYS A 47 2.42 -1.05 -2.64
C CYS A 47 1.24 -1.27 -1.68
N LEU A 48 0.04 -1.41 -2.21
CA LEU A 48 -1.15 -1.68 -1.40
C LEU A 48 -1.03 -3.01 -0.67
N ARG A 49 -0.51 -4.03 -1.35
CA ARG A 49 -0.33 -5.34 -0.76
C ARG A 49 0.64 -5.30 0.41
N VAL A 50 1.79 -4.67 0.22
CA VAL A 50 2.79 -4.54 1.28
C VAL A 50 2.22 -3.75 2.46
N TRP A 51 1.54 -2.65 2.18
CA TRP A 51 0.91 -1.85 3.22
C TRP A 51 -0.11 -2.67 4.01
N ALA A 52 -0.94 -3.43 3.31
CA ALA A 52 -1.98 -4.25 3.95
C ALA A 52 -1.39 -5.31 4.87
N LEU A 53 -0.25 -5.91 4.47
CA LEU A 53 0.40 -6.93 5.27
C LEU A 53 1.08 -6.35 6.52
N GLU A 54 1.55 -5.13 6.45
CA GLU A 54 2.30 -4.52 7.55
C GLU A 54 1.45 -3.68 8.49
N ALA A 55 0.41 -3.03 7.97
CA ALA A 55 -0.38 -2.08 8.74
C ALA A 55 -1.39 -2.73 9.71
N TYR A 56 -1.79 -3.95 9.43
CA TYR A 56 -2.82 -4.62 10.22
C TYR A 56 -2.31 -5.95 10.77
N ASP A 57 -2.35 -6.07 12.08
CA ASP A 57 -1.98 -7.33 12.76
C ASP A 57 -3.19 -8.19 13.04
N ASP A 58 -4.38 -7.59 13.06
CA ASP A 58 -5.60 -8.23 13.55
C ASP A 58 -6.69 -8.17 12.48
N ASP A 59 -7.28 -9.31 12.17
CA ASP A 59 -8.32 -9.44 11.17
C ASP A 59 -9.61 -8.70 11.57
N ASP A 60 -9.88 -8.58 12.88
CA ASP A 60 -11.12 -8.01 13.36
C ASP A 60 -11.29 -6.51 13.03
N THR A 61 -10.17 -5.79 12.92
CA THR A 61 -10.20 -4.36 12.64
C THR A 61 -9.92 -4.03 11.18
N MET A 62 -9.74 -5.06 10.38
CA MET A 62 -9.30 -4.91 9.00
C MET A 62 -10.47 -4.61 8.07
N PRO A 63 -10.41 -3.55 7.26
CA PRO A 63 -11.42 -3.30 6.23
C PRO A 63 -11.50 -4.45 5.23
N GLU A 64 -12.66 -4.61 4.62
CA GLU A 64 -12.91 -5.69 3.67
C GLU A 64 -11.89 -5.70 2.52
N TRP A 65 -11.57 -4.54 1.96
CA TRP A 65 -10.63 -4.47 0.85
C TRP A 65 -9.22 -4.89 1.25
N VAL A 66 -8.83 -4.65 2.51
CA VAL A 66 -7.53 -5.09 3.02
C VAL A 66 -7.51 -6.61 3.15
N GLN A 67 -8.62 -7.20 3.62
CA GLN A 67 -8.75 -8.65 3.71
C GLN A 67 -8.62 -9.30 2.35
N GLU A 68 -9.21 -8.70 1.32
CA GLU A 68 -9.09 -9.20 -0.05
C GLU A 68 -7.65 -9.15 -0.55
N MET A 69 -6.94 -8.06 -0.27
CA MET A 69 -5.54 -7.91 -0.66
C MET A 69 -4.66 -8.98 0.00
N ARG A 70 -4.88 -9.24 1.28
CA ARG A 70 -4.11 -10.25 2.01
C ARG A 70 -4.44 -11.66 1.53
N SER A 71 -5.70 -11.90 1.20
CA SER A 71 -6.12 -13.17 0.66
C SER A 71 -5.41 -13.48 -0.65
N PHE A 72 -5.24 -12.48 -1.49
CA PHE A 72 -4.48 -12.62 -2.73
C PHE A 72 -3.04 -13.02 -2.46
N SER A 73 -2.43 -12.44 -1.44
CA SER A 73 -1.03 -12.75 -1.09
C SER A 73 -0.86 -14.16 -0.55
N ASN A 74 -1.88 -14.66 0.16
CA ASN A 74 -1.82 -15.96 0.83
C ASN A 74 -2.51 -17.09 0.05
N GLY A 75 -3.30 -16.75 -0.92
CA GLY A 75 -4.19 -17.69 -1.60
C GLY A 75 -3.54 -18.50 -2.70
N ILE A 76 -2.24 -18.43 -2.77
CA ILE A 76 -1.56 -19.11 -3.88
C ILE A 76 -0.62 -20.16 -3.37
#